data_cff427bbb5c0136e028eaf99a97bd0ad
#
_entry.id   cff427bbb5c0136e028eaf99a97bd0ad
#
_cell.length_a   1.000
_cell.length_b   1.000
_cell.length_c   1.000
_cell.angle_alpha   90.00
_cell.angle_beta   90.00
_cell.angle_gamma   90.00
#
_symmetry.space_group_name_H-M   'P 1'
#
loop_
_entity.id
_entity.type
_entity.pdbx_description
1 polymer ?
#
loop_
_entity_poly.entity_id
_entity_poly.type
_entity_poly.pdbx_seq_one_letter_code
_entity_poly.pdbx_strand_id
1 'polypeptide(L)'
;MNTFELKKIAEQLAIDVDNYCDRKWGDEERSHLGASLIGDECQRKLWYGFRWCGGDKPEPRVKRLFDRGHKEEDRFIDYLTGIGCKVQPFDPSYRLLYQPDENEFEVLNNATIIDVKCKSNGYIDVSDKPEYVKKANDLDIDYPVQWRVSGVQGHFGGSLDGKGYLPEHYPIKEEILFEFKTHNKASFAKLKKEGMKLSKPQHYAQCCVYGYKMKLNYVCYVAVNKDDDDLHFEIVELNHNTGAMLEIKAEKIIVSQEPPPRLNENPNMFLCKMCSYRHICHADGKPEQNCRSCKHAKPANDKKWICTKFNQELTKEIIVGKYQCWECIA
;
A
#
# COMPACT_ATOMS: atom_id res chain seq x y z
N MET A 1 -30.42 3.33 -36.21
CA MET A 1 -29.76 2.41 -35.24
C MET A 1 -30.86 1.77 -34.42
N ASN A 2 -30.91 0.46 -34.36
CA ASN A 2 -31.94 -0.25 -33.59
C ASN A 2 -31.50 -0.51 -32.13
N THR A 3 -32.44 -0.92 -31.29
CA THR A 3 -32.18 -1.14 -29.84
C THR A 3 -31.05 -2.15 -29.56
N PHE A 4 -30.90 -3.16 -30.43
CA PHE A 4 -29.84 -4.17 -30.30
C PHE A 4 -28.46 -3.58 -30.62
N GLU A 5 -28.35 -2.71 -31.62
CA GLU A 5 -27.09 -2.00 -31.92
C GLU A 5 -26.70 -1.05 -30.79
N LEU A 6 -27.66 -0.31 -30.21
CA LEU A 6 -27.42 0.55 -29.05
C LEU A 6 -26.91 -0.23 -27.85
N LYS A 7 -27.49 -1.40 -27.60
CA LYS A 7 -27.06 -2.28 -26.52
C LYS A 7 -25.61 -2.76 -26.71
N LYS A 8 -25.24 -3.18 -27.91
CA LYS A 8 -23.86 -3.59 -28.22
C LYS A 8 -22.85 -2.45 -28.01
N ILE A 9 -23.22 -1.22 -28.40
CA ILE A 9 -22.36 -0.05 -28.16
C ILE A 9 -22.16 0.17 -26.67
N ALA A 10 -23.20 0.07 -25.84
CA ALA A 10 -23.11 0.22 -24.41
C ALA A 10 -22.24 -0.89 -23.77
N GLU A 11 -22.37 -2.14 -24.21
CA GLU A 11 -21.52 -3.25 -23.78
C GLU A 11 -20.04 -3.03 -24.16
N GLN A 12 -19.79 -2.53 -25.39
CA GLN A 12 -18.42 -2.22 -25.82
C GLN A 12 -17.82 -1.07 -25.01
N LEU A 13 -18.57 -0.01 -24.69
CA LEU A 13 -18.10 1.07 -23.83
C LEU A 13 -17.69 0.58 -22.44
N ALA A 14 -18.42 -0.36 -21.86
CA ALA A 14 -18.05 -0.95 -20.57
C ALA A 14 -16.69 -1.71 -20.65
N ILE A 15 -16.48 -2.47 -21.74
CA ILE A 15 -15.22 -3.17 -22.01
C ILE A 15 -14.07 -2.15 -22.20
N ASP A 16 -14.31 -1.08 -22.93
CA ASP A 16 -13.32 -0.04 -23.21
C ASP A 16 -12.90 0.68 -21.91
N VAL A 17 -13.85 0.93 -21.00
CA VAL A 17 -13.56 1.46 -19.65
C VAL A 17 -12.72 0.47 -18.85
N ASP A 18 -13.01 -0.83 -18.87
CA ASP A 18 -12.23 -1.84 -18.17
C ASP A 18 -10.79 -1.91 -18.72
N ASN A 19 -10.63 -1.90 -20.02
CA ASN A 19 -9.33 -1.85 -20.71
C ASN A 19 -8.54 -0.57 -20.36
N TYR A 20 -9.22 0.57 -20.27
CA TYR A 20 -8.61 1.82 -19.83
C TYR A 20 -8.10 1.72 -18.40
N CYS A 21 -8.92 1.20 -17.49
CA CYS A 21 -8.55 1.01 -16.08
C CYS A 21 -7.32 0.09 -15.94
N ASP A 22 -7.25 -0.99 -16.70
CA ASP A 22 -6.11 -1.89 -16.71
C ASP A 22 -4.82 -1.21 -17.16
N ARG A 23 -4.89 -0.41 -18.21
CA ARG A 23 -3.72 0.36 -18.67
C ARG A 23 -3.30 1.45 -17.69
N LYS A 24 -4.29 2.16 -17.11
CA LYS A 24 -4.03 3.29 -16.21
C LYS A 24 -3.32 2.88 -14.93
N TRP A 25 -3.75 1.79 -14.30
CA TRP A 25 -3.22 1.39 -13.00
C TRP A 25 -2.22 0.24 -13.06
N GLY A 26 -2.01 -0.35 -14.24
CA GLY A 26 -1.03 -1.41 -14.44
C GLY A 26 -1.21 -2.61 -13.50
N ASP A 27 -0.21 -3.46 -13.47
CA ASP A 27 -0.13 -4.66 -12.63
C ASP A 27 1.22 -4.74 -11.91
N GLU A 28 1.76 -3.59 -11.49
CA GLU A 28 3.05 -3.57 -10.84
C GLU A 28 3.00 -4.27 -9.48
N GLU A 29 3.89 -5.24 -9.31
CA GLU A 29 4.09 -5.91 -8.03
C GLU A 29 4.75 -4.98 -7.03
N ARG A 30 4.29 -5.03 -5.77
CA ARG A 30 4.88 -4.21 -4.70
C ARG A 30 6.34 -4.59 -4.45
N SER A 31 7.19 -3.57 -4.37
CA SER A 31 8.63 -3.77 -4.10
C SER A 31 8.92 -4.29 -2.69
N HIS A 32 8.00 -4.12 -1.73
CA HIS A 32 8.13 -4.48 -0.33
C HIS A 32 6.92 -5.26 0.21
N LEU A 33 7.07 -5.93 1.32
CA LEU A 33 5.97 -6.53 2.07
C LEU A 33 5.19 -5.41 2.76
N GLY A 34 3.92 -5.23 2.39
CA GLY A 34 3.09 -4.15 2.90
C GLY A 34 2.62 -4.37 4.34
N ALA A 35 2.68 -3.34 5.17
CA ALA A 35 2.10 -3.35 6.52
C ALA A 35 0.59 -3.65 6.50
N SER A 36 -0.12 -3.24 5.44
CA SER A 36 -1.54 -3.54 5.24
C SER A 36 -1.84 -5.04 5.02
N LEU A 37 -0.83 -5.85 4.72
CA LEU A 37 -0.98 -7.29 4.49
C LEU A 37 -0.51 -8.13 5.67
N ILE A 38 0.32 -7.59 6.57
CA ILE A 38 1.02 -8.37 7.59
C ILE A 38 0.09 -9.07 8.59
N GLY A 39 -1.15 -8.58 8.72
CA GLY A 39 -2.20 -9.20 9.52
C GLY A 39 -2.78 -10.50 8.93
N ASP A 40 -2.44 -10.87 7.69
CA ASP A 40 -2.88 -12.12 7.07
C ASP A 40 -2.36 -13.33 7.86
N GLU A 41 -3.22 -14.32 8.11
CA GLU A 41 -2.88 -15.53 8.85
C GLU A 41 -1.86 -16.41 8.11
N CYS A 42 -1.93 -16.43 6.77
CA CYS A 42 -1.09 -17.27 5.92
C CYS A 42 0.25 -16.59 5.59
N GLN A 43 1.31 -16.93 6.34
CA GLN A 43 2.66 -16.42 6.08
C GLN A 43 3.19 -16.86 4.70
N ARG A 44 2.82 -18.05 4.24
CA ARG A 44 3.20 -18.58 2.91
C ARG A 44 2.62 -17.72 1.78
N LYS A 45 1.36 -17.28 1.90
CA LYS A 45 0.75 -16.32 0.97
C LYS A 45 1.51 -15.01 0.92
N LEU A 46 1.88 -14.46 2.07
CA LEU A 46 2.68 -13.23 2.17
C LEU A 46 4.05 -13.40 1.54
N TRP A 47 4.69 -14.54 1.75
CA TRP A 47 5.98 -14.89 1.16
C TRP A 47 5.91 -14.99 -0.37
N TYR A 48 4.87 -15.67 -0.93
CA TYR A 48 4.66 -15.72 -2.38
C TYR A 48 4.49 -14.32 -2.98
N GLY A 49 3.70 -13.44 -2.34
CA GLY A 49 3.55 -12.06 -2.78
C GLY A 49 4.86 -11.29 -2.74
N PHE A 50 5.60 -11.39 -1.64
CA PHE A 50 6.90 -10.73 -1.50
C PHE A 50 7.92 -11.24 -2.54
N ARG A 51 7.87 -12.50 -2.91
CA ARG A 51 8.74 -13.13 -3.92
C ARG A 51 8.23 -13.01 -5.37
N TRP A 52 7.12 -12.30 -5.59
CA TRP A 52 6.52 -12.12 -6.93
C TRP A 52 6.26 -13.46 -7.65
N CYS A 53 5.73 -14.42 -6.92
CA CYS A 53 5.49 -15.77 -7.46
C CYS A 53 4.31 -15.87 -8.44
N GLY A 54 3.64 -14.75 -8.76
CA GLY A 54 2.50 -14.72 -9.69
C GLY A 54 1.19 -15.11 -9.01
N GLY A 55 0.52 -14.15 -8.36
CA GLY A 55 -0.85 -14.28 -7.87
C GLY A 55 -1.86 -13.81 -8.91
N ASP A 56 -3.14 -14.03 -8.63
CA ASP A 56 -4.21 -13.46 -9.46
C ASP A 56 -4.12 -11.93 -9.44
N LYS A 57 -4.17 -11.34 -10.61
CA LYS A 57 -4.19 -9.89 -10.76
C LYS A 57 -5.58 -9.34 -10.46
N PRO A 58 -5.69 -8.13 -9.86
CA PRO A 58 -6.98 -7.55 -9.57
C PRO A 58 -7.72 -7.20 -10.88
N GLU A 59 -8.97 -7.64 -10.99
CA GLU A 59 -9.84 -7.26 -12.11
C GLU A 59 -10.04 -5.74 -12.18
N PRO A 60 -10.36 -5.16 -13.36
CA PRO A 60 -10.60 -3.73 -13.54
C PRO A 60 -11.58 -3.12 -12.55
N ARG A 61 -12.63 -3.85 -12.21
CA ARG A 61 -13.61 -3.47 -11.19
C ARG A 61 -12.95 -3.29 -9.80
N VAL A 62 -12.01 -4.14 -9.45
CA VAL A 62 -11.29 -4.05 -8.16
C VAL A 62 -10.33 -2.86 -8.16
N LYS A 63 -9.67 -2.59 -9.29
CA LYS A 63 -8.83 -1.40 -9.47
C LYS A 63 -9.65 -0.10 -9.27
N ARG A 64 -10.87 -0.03 -9.83
CA ARG A 64 -11.82 1.09 -9.58
C ARG A 64 -12.22 1.22 -8.11
N LEU A 65 -12.34 0.11 -7.37
CA LEU A 65 -12.62 0.16 -5.94
C LEU A 65 -11.44 0.73 -5.14
N PHE A 66 -10.21 0.46 -5.55
CA PHE A 66 -9.02 1.07 -4.94
C PHE A 66 -8.97 2.58 -5.21
N ASP A 67 -9.17 3.00 -6.46
CA ASP A 67 -9.24 4.42 -6.84
C ASP A 67 -10.33 5.18 -6.06
N ARG A 68 -11.51 4.56 -5.89
CA ARG A 68 -12.56 5.12 -5.02
C ARG A 68 -12.08 5.28 -3.57
N GLY A 69 -11.35 4.29 -3.05
CA GLY A 69 -10.79 4.36 -1.69
C GLY A 69 -9.88 5.58 -1.51
N HIS A 70 -8.94 5.79 -2.44
CA HIS A 70 -8.04 6.95 -2.40
C HIS A 70 -8.78 8.30 -2.48
N LYS A 71 -9.81 8.41 -3.31
CA LYS A 71 -10.62 9.63 -3.40
C LYS A 71 -11.44 9.94 -2.14
N GLU A 72 -11.76 8.92 -1.35
CA GLU A 72 -12.42 9.12 -0.06
C GLU A 72 -11.48 9.69 1.01
N GLU A 73 -10.15 9.50 0.88
CA GLU A 73 -9.18 10.04 1.83
C GLU A 73 -9.26 11.56 1.92
N ASP A 74 -9.29 12.26 0.78
CA ASP A 74 -9.43 13.73 0.73
C ASP A 74 -10.74 14.19 1.37
N ARG A 75 -11.84 13.47 1.16
CA ARG A 75 -13.15 13.78 1.73
C ARG A 75 -13.15 13.63 3.25
N PHE A 76 -12.52 12.60 3.79
CA PHE A 76 -12.38 12.43 5.24
C PHE A 76 -11.51 13.51 5.86
N ILE A 77 -10.40 13.89 5.20
CA ILE A 77 -9.53 14.97 5.65
C ILE A 77 -10.30 16.28 5.73
N ASP A 78 -11.10 16.61 4.71
CA ASP A 78 -11.96 17.80 4.69
C ASP A 78 -12.94 17.80 5.88
N TYR A 79 -13.67 16.72 6.12
CA TYR A 79 -14.62 16.62 7.24
C TYR A 79 -13.94 16.75 8.60
N LEU A 80 -12.82 16.06 8.80
CA LEU A 80 -12.07 16.10 10.04
C LEU A 80 -11.48 17.50 10.29
N THR A 81 -10.95 18.13 9.27
CA THR A 81 -10.43 19.51 9.36
C THR A 81 -11.56 20.50 9.65
N GLY A 82 -12.72 20.33 9.01
CA GLY A 82 -13.92 21.15 9.23
C GLY A 82 -14.43 21.13 10.66
N ILE A 83 -14.24 20.03 11.40
CA ILE A 83 -14.58 19.94 12.84
C ILE A 83 -13.43 20.33 13.77
N GLY A 84 -12.29 20.78 13.22
CA GLY A 84 -11.14 21.28 13.97
C GLY A 84 -10.06 20.25 14.31
N CYS A 85 -10.05 19.06 13.68
CA CYS A 85 -8.91 18.16 13.72
C CYS A 85 -7.73 18.77 12.95
N LYS A 86 -6.50 18.52 13.44
CA LYS A 86 -5.29 18.88 12.71
C LYS A 86 -4.74 17.61 12.05
N VAL A 87 -5.21 17.30 10.84
CA VAL A 87 -4.79 16.11 10.09
C VAL A 87 -3.62 16.48 9.18
N GLN A 88 -2.52 15.74 9.30
CA GLN A 88 -1.33 15.87 8.46
C GLN A 88 -1.18 14.57 7.62
N PRO A 89 -1.65 14.54 6.37
CA PRO A 89 -1.54 13.37 5.52
C PRO A 89 -0.12 13.18 4.95
N PHE A 90 0.66 14.25 4.88
CA PHE A 90 1.95 14.26 4.20
C PHE A 90 3.12 14.57 5.13
N ASP A 91 4.27 13.98 4.82
CA ASP A 91 5.51 14.20 5.54
C ASP A 91 6.17 15.53 5.12
N PRO A 92 6.24 16.53 6.02
CA PRO A 92 6.82 17.83 5.70
C PRO A 92 8.34 17.79 5.53
N SER A 93 9.01 16.66 5.81
CA SER A 93 10.44 16.53 5.56
C SER A 93 10.79 16.42 4.07
N TYR A 94 9.79 16.13 3.22
CA TYR A 94 9.95 16.17 1.77
C TYR A 94 9.64 17.57 1.23
N ARG A 95 10.35 17.97 0.20
CA ARG A 95 10.21 19.26 -0.47
C ARG A 95 9.88 19.05 -1.94
N LEU A 96 8.97 19.87 -2.46
CA LEU A 96 8.71 19.98 -3.87
C LEU A 96 9.52 21.15 -4.44
N LEU A 97 10.37 20.86 -5.41
CA LEU A 97 11.14 21.85 -6.15
C LEU A 97 10.58 22.01 -7.56
N TYR A 98 10.50 23.24 -8.02
CA TYR A 98 10.06 23.58 -9.36
C TYR A 98 11.17 24.26 -10.14
N GLN A 99 11.51 23.75 -11.32
CA GLN A 99 12.46 24.36 -12.25
C GLN A 99 11.65 25.08 -13.35
N PRO A 100 11.55 26.42 -13.31
CA PRO A 100 10.69 27.18 -14.22
C PRO A 100 11.01 26.99 -15.69
N ASP A 101 12.30 26.95 -16.04
CA ASP A 101 12.77 26.85 -17.43
C ASP A 101 12.42 25.51 -18.09
N GLU A 102 12.40 24.42 -17.31
CA GLU A 102 12.08 23.07 -17.80
C GLU A 102 10.64 22.68 -17.51
N ASN A 103 9.92 23.47 -16.72
CA ASN A 103 8.57 23.19 -16.24
C ASN A 103 8.45 21.81 -15.54
N GLU A 104 9.50 21.44 -14.81
CA GLU A 104 9.63 20.17 -14.11
C GLU A 104 9.49 20.33 -12.60
N PHE A 105 9.04 19.27 -11.93
CA PHE A 105 8.99 19.16 -10.48
C PHE A 105 9.89 18.03 -10.02
N GLU A 106 10.53 18.22 -8.87
CA GLU A 106 11.30 17.20 -8.20
C GLU A 106 10.94 17.13 -6.73
N VAL A 107 10.68 15.92 -6.24
CA VAL A 107 10.42 15.67 -4.81
C VAL A 107 11.71 15.21 -4.15
N LEU A 108 12.18 15.99 -3.20
CA LEU A 108 13.42 15.72 -2.47
C LEU A 108 13.20 15.73 -0.96
N ASN A 109 13.97 14.89 -0.26
CA ASN A 109 14.13 14.99 1.18
C ASN A 109 14.92 16.27 1.52
N ASN A 110 14.61 16.93 2.63
CA ASN A 110 15.26 18.17 3.09
C ASN A 110 16.80 18.07 3.11
N ALA A 111 17.35 16.93 3.54
CA ALA A 111 18.80 16.74 3.58
C ALA A 111 19.44 16.77 2.18
N THR A 112 18.74 16.28 1.17
CA THR A 112 19.20 16.26 -0.23
C THR A 112 19.16 17.65 -0.86
N ILE A 113 18.20 18.49 -0.49
CA ILE A 113 18.06 19.86 -0.98
C ILE A 113 19.27 20.72 -0.59
N ILE A 114 19.76 20.55 0.64
CA ILE A 114 20.85 21.40 1.18
C ILE A 114 22.15 21.16 0.44
N ASP A 115 22.44 19.94 -0.01
CA ASP A 115 23.75 19.61 -0.55
C ASP A 115 23.87 19.74 -2.08
N VAL A 116 22.81 19.53 -2.85
CA VAL A 116 22.96 19.35 -4.29
C VAL A 116 22.32 20.44 -5.14
N LYS A 117 21.18 20.99 -4.78
CA LYS A 117 20.36 21.74 -5.73
C LYS A 117 20.12 23.22 -5.42
N CYS A 118 20.19 23.66 -4.19
CA CYS A 118 20.09 25.10 -3.87
C CYS A 118 21.25 25.94 -4.43
N LYS A 119 22.32 25.33 -4.92
CA LYS A 119 23.55 26.04 -5.34
C LYS A 119 23.74 26.18 -6.84
N SER A 120 23.06 25.42 -7.69
CA SER A 120 23.47 25.40 -9.11
C SER A 120 22.40 25.50 -10.19
N ASN A 121 21.13 25.23 -9.94
CA ASN A 121 20.19 24.98 -11.03
C ASN A 121 18.88 25.80 -11.03
N GLY A 122 18.75 26.84 -10.19
CA GLY A 122 17.57 27.71 -10.24
C GLY A 122 16.25 27.10 -9.74
N TYR A 123 16.30 26.00 -9.03
CA TYR A 123 15.10 25.40 -8.42
C TYR A 123 14.52 26.31 -7.33
N ILE A 124 13.19 26.39 -7.31
CA ILE A 124 12.42 27.15 -6.30
C ILE A 124 11.64 26.16 -5.44
N ASP A 125 11.80 26.20 -4.12
CA ASP A 125 10.96 25.44 -3.20
C ASP A 125 9.54 26.00 -3.21
N VAL A 126 8.58 25.18 -3.58
CA VAL A 126 7.16 25.53 -3.71
C VAL A 126 6.25 24.60 -2.91
N SER A 127 6.82 23.84 -1.97
CA SER A 127 6.08 22.85 -1.17
C SER A 127 4.97 23.46 -0.31
N ASP A 128 5.08 24.73 0.04
CA ASP A 128 4.10 25.52 0.80
C ASP A 128 3.09 26.27 -0.09
N LYS A 129 3.16 26.10 -1.42
CA LYS A 129 2.29 26.81 -2.38
C LYS A 129 1.24 25.85 -2.97
N PRO A 130 -0.02 25.95 -2.52
CA PRO A 130 -1.08 25.02 -2.93
C PRO A 130 -1.29 24.88 -4.44
N GLU A 131 -1.11 25.97 -5.19
CA GLU A 131 -1.27 25.98 -6.64
C GLU A 131 -0.22 25.12 -7.36
N TYR A 132 1.02 25.08 -6.88
CA TYR A 132 2.08 24.24 -7.44
C TYR A 132 1.94 22.78 -7.00
N VAL A 133 1.56 22.56 -5.74
CA VAL A 133 1.24 21.21 -5.25
C VAL A 133 0.10 20.61 -6.08
N LYS A 134 -0.97 21.37 -6.34
CA LYS A 134 -2.06 20.94 -7.21
C LYS A 134 -1.55 20.62 -8.62
N LYS A 135 -0.73 21.49 -9.22
CA LYS A 135 -0.16 21.26 -10.55
C LYS A 135 0.71 20.00 -10.59
N ALA A 136 1.51 19.75 -9.56
CA ALA A 136 2.29 18.52 -9.45
C ALA A 136 1.40 17.27 -9.40
N ASN A 137 0.32 17.31 -8.62
CA ASN A 137 -0.67 16.23 -8.56
C ASN A 137 -1.37 16.00 -9.91
N ASP A 138 -1.74 17.08 -10.61
CA ASP A 138 -2.36 17.00 -11.96
C ASP A 138 -1.40 16.39 -13.01
N LEU A 139 -0.08 16.48 -12.79
CA LEU A 139 0.96 15.89 -13.63
C LEU A 139 1.37 14.48 -13.17
N ASP A 140 0.63 13.87 -12.21
CA ASP A 140 0.91 12.54 -11.63
C ASP A 140 2.31 12.41 -10.99
N ILE A 141 2.82 13.51 -10.43
CA ILE A 141 4.07 13.53 -9.69
C ILE A 141 3.81 13.01 -8.26
N ASP A 142 4.70 12.15 -7.74
CA ASP A 142 4.60 11.54 -6.39
C ASP A 142 4.87 12.58 -5.28
N TYR A 143 4.08 13.65 -5.29
CA TYR A 143 4.07 14.69 -4.27
C TYR A 143 2.62 15.22 -4.07
N PRO A 144 2.24 15.49 -2.82
CA PRO A 144 3.02 15.34 -1.59
C PRO A 144 3.22 13.88 -1.18
N VAL A 145 4.34 13.61 -0.50
CA VAL A 145 4.69 12.26 -0.05
C VAL A 145 3.99 11.95 1.27
N GLN A 146 3.18 10.90 1.31
CA GLN A 146 2.57 10.42 2.55
C GLN A 146 3.61 9.99 3.58
N TRP A 147 3.27 10.12 4.87
CA TRP A 147 4.07 9.54 5.95
C TRP A 147 4.32 8.05 5.69
N ARG A 148 5.58 7.62 5.81
CA ARG A 148 5.98 6.23 5.52
C ARG A 148 6.67 5.59 6.72
N VAL A 149 6.34 4.33 6.96
CA VAL A 149 7.11 3.48 7.87
C VAL A 149 7.95 2.50 7.07
N SER A 150 9.15 2.22 7.56
CA SER A 150 10.06 1.26 6.96
C SER A 150 10.70 0.38 8.04
N GLY A 151 10.95 -0.87 7.70
CA GLY A 151 11.60 -1.87 8.55
C GLY A 151 12.24 -2.96 7.69
N VAL A 152 12.93 -3.89 8.37
CA VAL A 152 13.56 -5.06 7.74
C VAL A 152 14.35 -4.68 6.49
N GLN A 153 15.36 -3.83 6.67
CA GLN A 153 16.26 -3.35 5.59
C GLN A 153 15.51 -2.66 4.42
N GLY A 154 14.34 -2.04 4.72
CA GLY A 154 13.49 -1.40 3.72
C GLY A 154 12.52 -2.33 2.98
N HIS A 155 12.57 -3.63 3.23
CA HIS A 155 11.69 -4.62 2.59
C HIS A 155 10.31 -4.78 3.25
N PHE A 156 10.05 -4.11 4.36
CA PHE A 156 8.77 -4.04 5.05
C PHE A 156 8.35 -2.59 5.24
N GLY A 157 7.07 -2.26 5.05
CA GLY A 157 6.61 -0.89 5.28
C GLY A 157 5.22 -0.60 4.75
N GLY A 158 4.87 0.68 4.77
CA GLY A 158 3.59 1.19 4.27
C GLY A 158 3.48 2.70 4.46
N SER A 159 2.45 3.28 3.85
CA SER A 159 2.11 4.70 4.02
C SER A 159 0.92 4.83 4.96
N LEU A 160 0.90 5.92 5.74
CA LEU A 160 -0.20 6.29 6.62
C LEU A 160 -1.16 7.19 5.83
N ASP A 161 -2.46 7.07 6.11
CA ASP A 161 -3.46 7.98 5.54
C ASP A 161 -3.36 9.37 6.20
N GLY A 162 -2.86 9.44 7.45
CA GLY A 162 -2.53 10.68 8.14
C GLY A 162 -2.17 10.47 9.60
N LYS A 163 -1.61 11.50 10.22
CA LYS A 163 -1.47 11.63 11.67
C LYS A 163 -1.75 13.07 12.10
N GLY A 164 -1.98 13.30 13.38
CA GLY A 164 -2.29 14.63 13.88
C GLY A 164 -3.04 14.64 15.18
N TYR A 165 -3.88 15.66 15.41
CA TYR A 165 -4.51 15.93 16.69
C TYR A 165 -6.02 16.08 16.56
N LEU A 166 -6.74 15.56 17.55
CA LEU A 166 -8.16 15.86 17.74
C LEU A 166 -8.35 17.31 18.23
N PRO A 167 -9.56 17.91 18.06
CA PRO A 167 -9.89 19.20 18.64
C PRO A 167 -9.62 19.26 20.14
N GLU A 168 -9.25 20.44 20.64
CA GLU A 168 -8.82 20.62 22.04
C GLU A 168 -9.86 20.24 23.11
N HIS A 169 -11.12 20.22 22.79
CA HIS A 169 -12.16 19.81 23.72
C HIS A 169 -12.24 18.29 23.96
N TYR A 170 -11.59 17.45 23.13
CA TYR A 170 -11.50 16.02 23.38
C TYR A 170 -10.40 15.68 24.41
N PRO A 171 -10.52 14.56 25.14
CA PRO A 171 -9.59 14.21 26.21
C PRO A 171 -8.20 13.78 25.72
N ILE A 172 -8.06 13.25 24.49
CA ILE A 172 -6.79 12.85 23.89
C ILE A 172 -6.09 14.08 23.36
N LYS A 173 -4.89 14.40 23.89
CA LYS A 173 -4.09 15.58 23.55
C LYS A 173 -2.83 15.24 22.78
N GLU A 174 -2.49 13.97 22.68
CA GLU A 174 -1.33 13.50 21.94
C GLU A 174 -1.64 13.34 20.44
N GLU A 175 -0.59 13.23 19.64
CA GLU A 175 -0.71 12.94 18.22
C GLU A 175 -1.23 11.51 18.02
N ILE A 176 -2.20 11.34 17.13
CA ILE A 176 -2.84 10.05 16.81
C ILE A 176 -2.72 9.71 15.33
N LEU A 177 -2.86 8.44 15.01
CA LEU A 177 -3.01 7.94 13.64
C LEU A 177 -4.43 8.21 13.14
N PHE A 178 -4.58 8.58 11.88
CA PHE A 178 -5.83 8.51 11.13
C PHE A 178 -5.74 7.40 10.10
N GLU A 179 -6.75 6.54 10.04
CA GLU A 179 -6.85 5.44 9.09
C GLU A 179 -8.24 5.45 8.44
N PHE A 180 -8.27 5.52 7.11
CA PHE A 180 -9.49 5.72 6.32
C PHE A 180 -9.86 4.46 5.55
N LYS A 181 -11.13 4.06 5.60
CA LYS A 181 -11.58 2.84 4.92
C LYS A 181 -12.97 2.98 4.34
N THR A 182 -13.18 2.30 3.20
CA THR A 182 -14.49 2.18 2.57
C THR A 182 -14.99 0.75 2.70
N HIS A 183 -16.26 0.56 3.04
CA HIS A 183 -16.89 -0.74 3.22
C HIS A 183 -18.16 -0.89 2.40
N ASN A 184 -18.51 -2.12 2.01
CA ASN A 184 -19.85 -2.44 1.58
C ASN A 184 -20.78 -2.58 2.81
N LYS A 185 -22.09 -2.57 2.60
CA LYS A 185 -23.11 -2.61 3.65
C LYS A 185 -22.90 -3.73 4.68
N ALA A 186 -22.63 -4.96 4.24
CA ALA A 186 -22.44 -6.10 5.14
C ALA A 186 -21.18 -5.96 6.00
N SER A 187 -20.08 -5.54 5.40
CA SER A 187 -18.79 -5.30 6.05
C SER A 187 -18.88 -4.13 7.04
N PHE A 188 -19.62 -3.07 6.68
CA PHE A 188 -19.83 -1.91 7.51
C PHE A 188 -20.75 -2.22 8.73
N ALA A 189 -21.83 -2.95 8.51
CA ALA A 189 -22.71 -3.39 9.60
C ALA A 189 -21.96 -4.24 10.65
N LYS A 190 -21.07 -5.13 10.17
CA LYS A 190 -20.21 -5.92 11.07
C LYS A 190 -19.26 -5.02 11.85
N LEU A 191 -18.65 -4.03 11.20
CA LEU A 191 -17.78 -3.04 11.84
C LEU A 191 -18.51 -2.28 12.95
N LYS A 192 -19.69 -1.72 12.67
CA LYS A 192 -20.51 -1.00 13.68
C LYS A 192 -20.87 -1.88 14.88
N LYS A 193 -21.12 -3.18 14.66
CA LYS A 193 -21.52 -4.12 15.71
C LYS A 193 -20.36 -4.58 16.59
N GLU A 194 -19.22 -4.90 16.00
CA GLU A 194 -18.11 -5.61 16.66
C GLU A 194 -16.89 -4.73 16.89
N GLY A 195 -16.86 -3.53 16.29
CA GLY A 195 -15.70 -2.65 16.30
C GLY A 195 -14.57 -3.12 15.36
N MET A 196 -13.61 -2.23 15.13
CA MET A 196 -12.49 -2.45 14.24
C MET A 196 -11.63 -3.66 14.68
N LYS A 197 -11.32 -3.75 15.97
CA LYS A 197 -10.38 -4.74 16.50
C LYS A 197 -10.82 -6.18 16.25
N LEU A 198 -12.13 -6.46 16.36
CA LEU A 198 -12.69 -7.79 16.15
C LEU A 198 -13.12 -8.04 14.70
N SER A 199 -13.76 -7.05 14.07
CA SER A 199 -14.30 -7.22 12.73
C SER A 199 -13.30 -7.04 11.62
N LYS A 200 -12.18 -6.31 11.87
CA LYS A 200 -11.11 -5.94 10.91
C LYS A 200 -9.71 -6.19 11.48
N PRO A 201 -9.39 -7.42 11.91
CA PRO A 201 -8.12 -7.72 12.57
C PRO A 201 -6.90 -7.36 11.71
N GLN A 202 -7.02 -7.41 10.38
CA GLN A 202 -5.96 -7.04 9.46
C GLN A 202 -5.70 -5.52 9.46
N HIS A 203 -6.76 -4.68 9.51
CA HIS A 203 -6.61 -3.23 9.66
C HIS A 203 -6.03 -2.88 11.04
N TYR A 204 -6.48 -3.55 12.09
CA TYR A 204 -5.91 -3.36 13.42
C TYR A 204 -4.42 -3.71 13.47
N ALA A 205 -4.02 -4.81 12.83
CA ALA A 205 -2.61 -5.20 12.71
C ALA A 205 -1.79 -4.12 11.97
N GLN A 206 -2.30 -3.59 10.86
CA GLN A 206 -1.69 -2.47 10.13
C GLN A 206 -1.49 -1.26 11.03
N CYS A 207 -2.53 -0.82 11.74
CA CYS A 207 -2.47 0.32 12.64
C CYS A 207 -1.51 0.09 13.80
N CYS A 208 -1.43 -1.13 14.37
CA CYS A 208 -0.44 -1.46 15.40
C CYS A 208 1.00 -1.33 14.89
N VAL A 209 1.29 -1.73 13.65
CA VAL A 209 2.61 -1.51 13.03
C VAL A 209 2.91 -0.03 12.92
N TYR A 210 1.96 0.78 12.43
CA TYR A 210 2.13 2.22 12.31
C TYR A 210 2.32 2.89 13.67
N GLY A 211 1.48 2.54 14.67
CA GLY A 211 1.61 3.03 16.04
C GLY A 211 2.97 2.73 16.63
N TYR A 212 3.44 1.49 16.49
CA TYR A 212 4.77 1.08 16.97
C TYR A 212 5.90 1.86 16.32
N LYS A 213 5.89 2.01 14.99
CA LYS A 213 6.94 2.69 14.21
C LYS A 213 6.94 4.20 14.42
N MET A 214 5.78 4.83 14.54
CA MET A 214 5.60 6.28 14.69
C MET A 214 5.43 6.71 16.16
N LYS A 215 5.40 5.77 17.11
CA LYS A 215 5.15 6.01 18.54
C LYS A 215 3.79 6.67 18.81
N LEU A 216 2.75 6.24 18.09
CA LEU A 216 1.39 6.71 18.26
C LEU A 216 0.59 5.69 19.06
N ASN A 217 -0.12 6.15 20.11
CA ASN A 217 -0.85 5.27 21.02
C ASN A 217 -2.31 5.01 20.56
N TYR A 218 -2.86 5.87 19.73
CA TYR A 218 -4.26 5.78 19.30
C TYR A 218 -4.39 5.89 17.79
N VAL A 219 -5.46 5.30 17.26
CA VAL A 219 -5.93 5.52 15.90
C VAL A 219 -7.38 6.05 15.93
N CYS A 220 -7.63 7.08 15.14
CA CYS A 220 -8.97 7.44 14.71
C CYS A 220 -9.25 6.67 13.41
N TYR A 221 -10.02 5.59 13.54
CA TYR A 221 -10.47 4.78 12.41
C TYR A 221 -11.75 5.36 11.85
N VAL A 222 -11.72 5.82 10.62
CA VAL A 222 -12.85 6.43 9.92
C VAL A 222 -13.27 5.54 8.77
N ALA A 223 -14.55 5.21 8.72
CA ALA A 223 -15.08 4.34 7.69
C ALA A 223 -16.37 4.90 7.08
N VAL A 224 -16.54 4.69 5.77
CA VAL A 224 -17.79 5.00 5.07
C VAL A 224 -18.39 3.74 4.46
N ASN A 225 -19.73 3.63 4.56
CA ASN A 225 -20.50 2.66 3.82
C ASN A 225 -20.71 3.15 2.38
N LYS A 226 -20.16 2.44 1.40
CA LYS A 226 -20.24 2.80 -0.03
C LYS A 226 -21.64 2.79 -0.62
N ASP A 227 -22.60 2.20 0.09
CA ASP A 227 -23.96 1.99 -0.43
C ASP A 227 -24.93 3.11 -0.03
N ASP A 228 -24.68 3.81 1.10
CA ASP A 228 -25.57 4.84 1.65
C ASP A 228 -24.85 6.03 2.30
N ASP A 229 -23.50 6.09 2.20
CA ASP A 229 -22.66 7.15 2.76
C ASP A 229 -22.68 7.28 4.30
N ASP A 230 -23.23 6.28 5.05
CA ASP A 230 -23.18 6.29 6.51
C ASP A 230 -21.73 6.23 7.01
N LEU A 231 -21.42 7.04 8.03
CA LEU A 231 -20.07 7.19 8.59
C LEU A 231 -19.94 6.46 9.92
N HIS A 232 -18.76 5.90 10.16
CA HIS A 232 -18.39 5.29 11.44
C HIS A 232 -17.02 5.81 11.88
N PHE A 233 -16.96 6.28 13.14
CA PHE A 233 -15.73 6.70 13.80
C PHE A 233 -15.47 5.82 15.00
N GLU A 234 -14.22 5.40 15.17
CA GLU A 234 -13.80 4.60 16.33
C GLU A 234 -12.41 5.04 16.76
N ILE A 235 -12.24 5.39 18.02
CA ILE A 235 -10.92 5.63 18.61
C ILE A 235 -10.45 4.33 19.25
N VAL A 236 -9.33 3.81 18.78
CA VAL A 236 -8.80 2.53 19.23
C VAL A 236 -7.38 2.70 19.77
N GLU A 237 -7.13 2.15 20.96
CA GLU A 237 -5.77 2.06 21.52
C GLU A 237 -4.93 1.04 20.75
N LEU A 238 -3.72 1.43 20.36
CA LEU A 238 -2.78 0.62 19.59
C LEU A 238 -1.83 -0.14 20.50
N ASN A 239 -1.69 -1.43 20.25
CA ASN A 239 -0.77 -2.27 20.99
C ASN A 239 0.61 -2.32 20.32
N HIS A 240 1.59 -1.61 20.88
CA HIS A 240 2.96 -1.54 20.35
C HIS A 240 3.67 -2.91 20.37
N ASN A 241 3.38 -3.78 21.34
CA ASN A 241 3.93 -5.14 21.35
C ASN A 241 3.42 -5.95 20.15
N THR A 242 2.14 -5.79 19.80
CA THR A 242 1.58 -6.40 18.58
C THR A 242 2.32 -5.86 17.34
N GLY A 243 2.54 -4.55 17.25
CA GLY A 243 3.28 -3.93 16.15
C GLY A 243 4.70 -4.49 16.01
N ALA A 244 5.43 -4.60 17.12
CA ALA A 244 6.78 -5.18 17.17
C ALA A 244 6.78 -6.67 16.74
N MET A 245 5.84 -7.47 17.22
CA MET A 245 5.70 -8.88 16.83
C MET A 245 5.38 -9.06 15.35
N LEU A 246 4.62 -8.14 14.77
CA LEU A 246 4.31 -8.15 13.34
C LEU A 246 5.52 -7.76 12.48
N GLU A 247 6.39 -6.87 12.96
CA GLU A 247 7.68 -6.58 12.28
C GLU A 247 8.59 -7.81 12.32
N ILE A 248 8.68 -8.53 13.46
CA ILE A 248 9.42 -9.80 13.56
C ILE A 248 8.84 -10.86 12.61
N LYS A 249 7.50 -10.93 12.49
CA LYS A 249 6.84 -11.80 11.50
C LYS A 249 7.24 -11.43 10.07
N ALA A 250 7.26 -10.14 9.75
CA ALA A 250 7.71 -9.65 8.45
C ALA A 250 9.16 -10.02 8.16
N GLU A 251 10.06 -9.86 9.14
CA GLU A 251 11.46 -10.24 9.01
C GLU A 251 11.60 -11.72 8.68
N LYS A 252 10.94 -12.61 9.44
CA LYS A 252 10.96 -14.05 9.17
C LYS A 252 10.50 -14.41 7.76
N ILE A 253 9.46 -13.74 7.26
CA ILE A 253 8.96 -13.95 5.90
C ILE A 253 9.97 -13.46 4.86
N ILE A 254 10.55 -12.28 5.07
CA ILE A 254 11.45 -11.62 4.10
C ILE A 254 12.76 -12.39 3.97
N VAL A 255 13.37 -12.80 5.09
CA VAL A 255 14.68 -13.49 5.06
C VAL A 255 14.57 -14.96 4.66
N SER A 256 13.39 -15.57 4.73
CA SER A 256 13.21 -16.97 4.38
C SER A 256 13.54 -17.24 2.90
N GLN A 257 14.37 -18.27 2.68
CA GLN A 257 14.68 -18.77 1.34
C GLN A 257 13.72 -19.88 0.90
N GLU A 258 12.88 -20.36 1.80
CA GLU A 258 11.88 -21.38 1.54
C GLU A 258 10.49 -20.87 1.93
N PRO A 259 9.44 -21.32 1.23
CA PRO A 259 8.08 -20.93 1.57
C PRO A 259 7.72 -21.40 2.99
N PRO A 260 7.18 -20.54 3.86
CA PRO A 260 6.68 -20.93 5.18
C PRO A 260 5.69 -22.10 5.10
N PRO A 261 5.43 -22.81 6.19
CA PRO A 261 4.42 -23.88 6.23
C PRO A 261 3.07 -23.45 5.68
N ARG A 262 2.33 -24.38 5.08
CA ARG A 262 0.96 -24.11 4.65
C ARG A 262 0.09 -23.75 5.85
N LEU A 263 -0.87 -22.85 5.64
CA LEU A 263 -1.86 -22.52 6.66
C LEU A 263 -2.74 -23.74 7.00
N ASN A 264 -3.04 -24.55 5.98
CA ASN A 264 -3.79 -25.79 6.11
C ASN A 264 -3.41 -26.74 4.96
N GLU A 265 -3.35 -28.04 5.21
CA GLU A 265 -3.07 -29.04 4.17
C GLU A 265 -4.29 -29.33 3.27
N ASN A 266 -5.51 -29.01 3.75
CA ASN A 266 -6.71 -29.15 2.95
C ASN A 266 -6.87 -27.95 1.98
N PRO A 267 -6.75 -28.15 0.64
CA PRO A 267 -6.90 -27.07 -0.35
C PRO A 267 -8.30 -26.49 -0.43
N ASN A 268 -9.30 -27.14 0.18
CA ASN A 268 -10.70 -26.68 0.20
C ASN A 268 -11.04 -25.88 1.46
N MET A 269 -10.13 -25.74 2.41
CA MET A 269 -10.29 -24.78 3.52
C MET A 269 -10.50 -23.38 2.94
N PHE A 270 -11.45 -22.63 3.51
CA PHE A 270 -11.95 -21.39 2.91
C PHE A 270 -10.84 -20.42 2.47
N LEU A 271 -9.87 -20.14 3.36
CA LEU A 271 -8.77 -19.21 3.03
C LEU A 271 -7.82 -19.77 1.96
N CYS A 272 -7.61 -21.10 1.92
CA CYS A 272 -6.80 -21.74 0.88
C CYS A 272 -7.54 -21.76 -0.46
N LYS A 273 -8.85 -22.06 -0.45
CA LYS A 273 -9.68 -22.08 -1.66
C LYS A 273 -9.72 -20.73 -2.36
N MET A 274 -9.76 -19.63 -1.59
CA MET A 274 -9.83 -18.24 -2.10
C MET A 274 -8.44 -17.60 -2.29
N CYS A 275 -7.36 -18.35 -2.10
CA CYS A 275 -6.01 -17.83 -2.19
C CYS A 275 -5.54 -17.75 -3.64
N SER A 276 -5.06 -16.58 -4.07
CA SER A 276 -4.50 -16.32 -5.41
C SER A 276 -3.27 -17.19 -5.74
N TYR A 277 -2.60 -17.74 -4.72
CA TYR A 277 -1.45 -18.64 -4.88
C TYR A 277 -1.81 -20.13 -4.71
N ARG A 278 -3.11 -20.49 -4.72
CA ARG A 278 -3.55 -21.88 -4.54
C ARG A 278 -2.93 -22.83 -5.56
N HIS A 279 -2.79 -22.37 -6.80
CA HIS A 279 -2.21 -23.16 -7.90
C HIS A 279 -0.74 -23.55 -7.65
N ILE A 280 0.04 -22.71 -6.97
CA ILE A 280 1.43 -23.00 -6.57
C ILE A 280 1.44 -23.80 -5.27
N CYS A 281 0.61 -23.42 -4.30
CA CYS A 281 0.65 -23.97 -2.95
C CYS A 281 0.07 -25.41 -2.85
N HIS A 282 -1.00 -25.72 -3.59
CA HIS A 282 -1.78 -26.97 -3.47
C HIS A 282 -1.92 -27.74 -4.78
N ALA A 283 -1.27 -27.31 -5.84
CA ALA A 283 -1.22 -27.99 -7.12
C ALA A 283 0.21 -27.91 -7.67
N ASP A 284 0.46 -28.50 -8.83
CA ASP A 284 1.79 -28.55 -9.43
C ASP A 284 2.15 -27.28 -10.25
N GLY A 285 1.50 -26.15 -9.93
CA GLY A 285 1.78 -24.86 -10.55
C GLY A 285 3.16 -24.33 -10.18
N LYS A 286 3.81 -23.70 -11.14
CA LYS A 286 5.13 -23.06 -10.91
C LYS A 286 4.96 -21.58 -10.64
N PRO A 287 5.81 -20.99 -9.79
CA PRO A 287 5.92 -19.56 -9.66
C PRO A 287 6.21 -18.86 -10.99
N GLU A 288 5.74 -17.62 -11.11
CA GLU A 288 6.10 -16.77 -12.24
C GLU A 288 7.62 -16.58 -12.29
N GLN A 289 8.20 -16.74 -13.50
CA GLN A 289 9.64 -16.66 -13.69
C GLN A 289 10.11 -15.19 -13.63
N ASN A 290 10.81 -14.85 -12.56
CA ASN A 290 11.52 -13.60 -12.37
C ASN A 290 12.65 -13.82 -11.35
N CYS A 291 13.57 -12.84 -11.18
CA CYS A 291 14.67 -13.07 -10.25
C CYS A 291 14.23 -13.20 -8.78
N ARG A 292 13.15 -12.54 -8.34
CA ARG A 292 12.67 -12.66 -6.93
C ARG A 292 12.11 -14.03 -6.61
N SER A 293 11.53 -14.73 -7.59
CA SER A 293 11.06 -16.11 -7.46
C SER A 293 12.16 -17.15 -7.72
N CYS A 294 13.42 -16.71 -7.84
CA CYS A 294 14.59 -17.57 -8.01
C CYS A 294 15.24 -17.90 -6.66
N LYS A 295 15.68 -19.14 -6.46
CA LYS A 295 16.36 -19.59 -5.24
C LYS A 295 17.68 -18.87 -4.95
N HIS A 296 18.26 -18.22 -5.96
CA HIS A 296 19.51 -17.46 -5.83
C HIS A 296 19.29 -15.97 -5.46
N ALA A 297 18.04 -15.50 -5.40
CA ALA A 297 17.76 -14.13 -5.03
C ALA A 297 17.62 -13.98 -3.52
N LYS A 298 18.37 -13.04 -2.94
CA LYS A 298 18.28 -12.69 -1.52
C LYS A 298 18.01 -11.20 -1.34
N PRO A 299 17.09 -10.84 -0.41
CA PRO A 299 16.94 -9.45 0.00
C PRO A 299 18.22 -8.97 0.69
N ALA A 300 18.56 -7.70 0.49
CA ALA A 300 19.70 -7.01 1.07
C ALA A 300 19.27 -5.63 1.61
N ASN A 301 20.22 -4.87 2.21
CA ASN A 301 19.93 -3.54 2.72
C ASN A 301 19.35 -2.61 1.63
N ASP A 302 18.65 -1.58 2.05
CA ASP A 302 18.12 -0.51 1.20
C ASP A 302 17.17 -0.99 0.10
N LYS A 303 16.31 -1.97 0.41
CA LYS A 303 15.36 -2.61 -0.52
C LYS A 303 16.02 -3.33 -1.70
N LYS A 304 17.32 -3.51 -1.69
CA LYS A 304 18.08 -4.16 -2.75
C LYS A 304 17.87 -5.67 -2.75
N TRP A 305 18.12 -6.26 -3.91
CA TRP A 305 18.15 -7.71 -4.08
C TRP A 305 19.48 -8.11 -4.68
N ILE A 306 20.02 -9.23 -4.25
CA ILE A 306 21.31 -9.75 -4.72
C ILE A 306 21.10 -11.16 -5.29
N CYS A 307 21.68 -11.40 -6.47
CA CYS A 307 21.83 -12.75 -7.02
C CYS A 307 23.09 -13.38 -6.42
N THR A 308 22.92 -14.43 -5.58
CA THR A 308 24.05 -15.14 -4.96
C THR A 308 24.82 -16.01 -5.95
N LYS A 309 24.24 -16.39 -7.09
CA LYS A 309 24.90 -17.18 -8.14
C LYS A 309 25.94 -16.36 -8.90
N PHE A 310 25.65 -15.08 -9.15
CA PHE A 310 26.53 -14.19 -9.91
C PHE A 310 27.14 -13.08 -9.07
N ASN A 311 26.83 -13.03 -7.76
CA ASN A 311 27.26 -11.99 -6.82
C ASN A 311 27.01 -10.57 -7.34
N GLN A 312 25.80 -10.32 -7.86
CA GLN A 312 25.44 -9.02 -8.43
C GLN A 312 24.12 -8.51 -7.87
N GLU A 313 23.98 -7.18 -7.82
CA GLU A 313 22.74 -6.50 -7.49
C GLU A 313 21.70 -6.70 -8.60
N LEU A 314 20.47 -6.96 -8.20
CA LEU A 314 19.32 -7.15 -9.09
C LEU A 314 18.53 -5.83 -9.16
N THR A 315 18.71 -5.07 -10.24
CA THR A 315 17.89 -3.88 -10.51
C THR A 315 16.45 -4.28 -10.90
N LYS A 316 15.51 -3.32 -10.94
CA LYS A 316 14.12 -3.61 -11.32
C LYS A 316 14.04 -4.27 -12.70
N GLU A 317 14.81 -3.79 -13.65
CA GLU A 317 14.88 -4.31 -15.03
C GLU A 317 15.39 -5.75 -15.06
N ILE A 318 16.42 -6.05 -14.27
CA ILE A 318 16.95 -7.42 -14.15
C ILE A 318 15.93 -8.33 -13.47
N ILE A 319 15.24 -7.87 -12.41
CA ILE A 319 14.28 -8.70 -11.68
C ILE A 319 13.18 -9.22 -12.58
N VAL A 320 12.60 -8.38 -13.44
CA VAL A 320 11.47 -8.75 -14.31
C VAL A 320 11.89 -9.55 -15.55
N GLY A 321 13.20 -9.66 -15.82
CA GLY A 321 13.72 -10.42 -16.95
C GLY A 321 13.51 -11.92 -16.80
N LYS A 322 13.29 -12.61 -17.94
CA LYS A 322 13.18 -14.08 -18.02
C LYS A 322 14.51 -14.67 -18.45
N TYR A 323 15.27 -15.22 -17.50
CA TYR A 323 16.62 -15.72 -17.74
C TYR A 323 16.69 -17.25 -17.67
N GLN A 324 17.53 -17.86 -18.50
CA GLN A 324 17.77 -19.31 -18.48
C GLN A 324 18.42 -19.79 -17.18
N CYS A 325 19.12 -18.90 -16.47
CA CYS A 325 19.74 -19.21 -15.17
C CYS A 325 18.75 -19.30 -14.01
N TRP A 326 17.45 -18.99 -14.24
CA TRP A 326 16.43 -19.05 -13.21
C TRP A 326 16.23 -20.48 -12.71
N GLU A 327 16.21 -20.60 -11.40
CA GLU A 327 15.94 -21.86 -10.70
C GLU A 327 14.81 -21.61 -9.69
N CYS A 328 13.73 -22.37 -9.81
CA CYS A 328 12.53 -22.20 -9.01
C CYS A 328 12.83 -22.26 -7.51
N ILE A 329 12.23 -21.34 -6.74
CA ILE A 329 12.41 -21.26 -5.29
C ILE A 329 11.39 -22.12 -4.52
N ALA A 330 10.26 -22.52 -5.16
CA ALA A 330 9.15 -23.27 -4.55
C ALA A 330 8.78 -24.50 -5.39
#